data_9b895805e1067c7c959b9e607763863a
#
_entry.id   9b895805e1067c7c959b9e607763863a
#
_cell.length_a   1.000
_cell.length_b   1.000
_cell.length_c   1.000
_cell.angle_alpha   90.00
_cell.angle_beta   90.00
_cell.angle_gamma   90.00
#
_symmetry.space_group_name_H-M   'P 1'
#
loop_
_entity.id
_entity.type
_entity.pdbx_description
1 polymer ?
#
loop_
_entity_poly.entity_id
_entity_poly.type
_entity_poly.pdbx_seq_one_letter_code
_entity_poly.pdbx_strand_id
1 'polypeptide(L)'
;MEINTEDYQICYDPATATVSIIGSLRLSGPAEYAPIAQLLTKVADVEPTKITLNLQQLEFLNSSGINMLSKFIIQVRKTARVQMAVQGSQSIGWHGKSLRNFQRLMPGLQLDFI
;
A
#
# COMPACT_ATOMS: atom_id res chain seq x y z
N MET A 1 13.86 0.04 -5.86
CA MET A 1 12.66 0.26 -6.70
C MET A 1 12.01 1.57 -6.30
N GLU A 2 11.87 2.47 -7.27
CA GLU A 2 11.25 3.76 -7.04
C GLU A 2 10.41 4.17 -8.24
N ILE A 3 9.34 4.93 -7.98
CA ILE A 3 8.55 5.58 -9.00
C ILE A 3 8.39 7.02 -8.54
N ASN A 4 8.87 7.98 -9.34
CA ASN A 4 8.82 9.39 -9.01
C ASN A 4 8.09 10.17 -10.09
N THR A 5 7.04 10.88 -9.70
CA THR A 5 6.28 11.78 -10.58
C THR A 5 6.06 13.11 -9.87
N GLU A 6 5.49 14.08 -10.54
CA GLU A 6 5.15 15.36 -9.92
C GLU A 6 4.08 15.21 -8.84
N ASP A 7 3.15 14.25 -9.01
CA ASP A 7 1.99 14.10 -8.14
C ASP A 7 2.23 13.12 -7.00
N TYR A 8 3.11 12.13 -7.21
CA TYR A 8 3.32 11.09 -6.21
C TYR A 8 4.72 10.49 -6.31
N GLN A 9 5.11 9.84 -5.24
CA GLN A 9 6.39 9.18 -5.12
C GLN A 9 6.19 7.83 -4.41
N ILE A 10 6.79 6.79 -4.95
CA ILE A 10 6.73 5.45 -4.35
C ILE A 10 8.16 4.95 -4.23
N CYS A 11 8.56 4.51 -3.04
CA CYS A 11 9.87 3.92 -2.83
C CYS A 11 9.78 2.69 -1.93
N TYR A 12 10.66 1.75 -2.20
CA TYR A 12 10.76 0.51 -1.45
C TYR A 12 12.11 0.44 -0.75
N ASP A 13 12.07 0.23 0.57
CA ASP A 13 13.27 -0.02 1.38
C ASP A 13 13.35 -1.52 1.67
N PRO A 14 14.28 -2.24 1.01
CA PRO A 14 14.40 -3.68 1.23
C PRO A 14 14.91 -4.06 2.61
N ALA A 15 15.64 -3.16 3.29
CA ALA A 15 16.15 -3.43 4.64
C ALA A 15 15.02 -3.63 5.66
N THR A 16 13.91 -2.93 5.48
CA THR A 16 12.75 -2.99 6.37
C THR A 16 11.51 -3.56 5.69
N ALA A 17 11.60 -3.93 4.41
CA ALA A 17 10.48 -4.35 3.58
C ALA A 17 9.31 -3.35 3.64
N THR A 18 9.64 -2.06 3.56
CA THR A 18 8.67 -0.97 3.65
C THR A 18 8.48 -0.31 2.29
N VAL A 19 7.24 -0.22 1.84
CA VAL A 19 6.84 0.55 0.66
C VAL A 19 6.20 1.83 1.16
N SER A 20 6.78 2.98 0.79
CA SER A 20 6.23 4.30 1.12
C SER A 20 5.56 4.89 -0.11
N ILE A 21 4.33 5.33 0.05
CA ILE A 21 3.55 5.98 -1.00
C ILE A 21 3.23 7.39 -0.52
N ILE A 22 3.71 8.38 -1.26
CA ILE A 22 3.67 9.80 -0.88
C ILE A 22 2.95 10.59 -1.95
N GLY A 23 2.09 11.51 -1.55
CA GLY A 23 1.42 12.44 -2.46
C GLY A 23 0.00 12.02 -2.80
N SER A 24 -0.38 12.19 -4.07
CA SER A 24 -1.76 11.98 -4.52
C SER A 24 -1.82 10.99 -5.68
N LEU A 25 -2.60 9.92 -5.51
CA LEU A 25 -2.81 8.92 -6.54
C LEU A 25 -4.18 9.13 -7.20
N ARG A 26 -4.16 9.70 -8.41
CA ARG A 26 -5.35 10.03 -9.20
C ARG A 26 -5.33 9.38 -10.57
N LEU A 27 -4.70 8.23 -10.68
CA LEU A 27 -4.58 7.52 -11.95
C LEU A 27 -5.92 6.89 -12.34
N SER A 28 -6.12 6.66 -13.64
CA SER A 28 -7.36 6.11 -14.16
C SER A 28 -7.19 4.62 -14.47
N GLY A 29 -7.88 3.78 -13.71
CA GLY A 29 -8.01 2.36 -13.98
C GLY A 29 -6.73 1.53 -13.83
N PRO A 30 -6.86 0.21 -14.05
CA PRO A 30 -5.75 -0.73 -13.80
C PRO A 30 -4.53 -0.51 -14.68
N ALA A 31 -4.72 -0.05 -15.92
CA ALA A 31 -3.60 0.13 -16.84
C ALA A 31 -2.64 1.22 -16.35
N GLU A 32 -3.15 2.34 -15.86
CA GLU A 32 -2.31 3.42 -15.34
C GLU A 32 -1.68 3.07 -14.00
N TYR A 33 -2.33 2.23 -13.19
CA TYR A 33 -1.80 1.76 -11.93
C TYR A 33 -0.83 0.57 -12.08
N ALA A 34 -0.72 -0.02 -13.27
CA ALA A 34 0.09 -1.21 -13.49
C ALA A 34 1.54 -1.10 -13.01
N PRO A 35 2.27 0.01 -13.24
CA PRO A 35 3.65 0.12 -12.74
C PRO A 35 3.73 0.01 -11.21
N ILE A 36 2.78 0.59 -10.51
CA ILE A 36 2.72 0.53 -9.04
C ILE A 36 2.38 -0.88 -8.59
N ALA A 37 1.37 -1.50 -9.21
CA ALA A 37 0.98 -2.86 -8.90
C ALA A 37 2.13 -3.85 -9.15
N GLN A 38 2.92 -3.64 -10.20
CA GLN A 38 4.08 -4.48 -10.51
C GLN A 38 5.18 -4.34 -9.45
N LEU A 39 5.43 -3.12 -8.98
CA LEU A 39 6.39 -2.90 -7.89
C LEU A 39 5.95 -3.66 -6.64
N LEU A 40 4.69 -3.54 -6.26
CA LEU A 40 4.15 -4.23 -5.09
C LEU A 40 4.21 -5.75 -5.24
N THR A 41 3.92 -6.27 -6.43
CA THR A 41 4.02 -7.71 -6.70
C THR A 41 5.44 -8.21 -6.53
N LYS A 42 6.43 -7.45 -7.01
CA LYS A 42 7.84 -7.83 -6.84
C LYS A 42 8.24 -7.88 -5.37
N VAL A 43 7.73 -6.95 -4.57
CA VAL A 43 7.98 -6.94 -3.12
C VAL A 43 7.38 -8.20 -2.47
N ALA A 44 6.17 -8.55 -2.84
CA ALA A 44 5.49 -9.73 -2.31
C ALA A 44 6.18 -11.04 -2.74
N ASP A 45 6.70 -11.09 -3.97
CA ASP A 45 7.33 -12.29 -4.53
C ASP A 45 8.63 -12.68 -3.79
N VAL A 46 9.29 -11.72 -3.15
CA VAL A 46 10.47 -12.00 -2.33
C VAL A 46 10.09 -12.70 -1.02
N GLU A 47 8.82 -12.69 -0.67
CA GLU A 47 8.26 -13.27 0.56
C GLU A 47 9.01 -12.82 1.83
N PRO A 48 9.11 -11.49 2.09
CA PRO A 48 9.68 -11.04 3.34
C PRO A 48 8.79 -11.47 4.50
N THR A 49 9.35 -11.53 5.70
CA THR A 49 8.58 -11.91 6.88
C THR A 49 7.38 -11.00 7.10
N LYS A 50 7.56 -9.70 6.85
CA LYS A 50 6.53 -8.69 7.03
C LYS A 50 6.71 -7.59 5.99
N ILE A 51 5.62 -7.19 5.36
CA ILE A 51 5.58 -6.04 4.45
C ILE A 51 4.89 -4.89 5.18
N THR A 52 5.49 -3.71 5.16
CA THR A 52 4.88 -2.50 5.69
C THR A 52 4.53 -1.56 4.54
N LEU A 53 3.28 -1.14 4.49
CA LEU A 53 2.84 -0.04 3.62
C LEU A 53 2.80 1.23 4.45
N ASN A 54 3.71 2.15 4.18
CA ASN A 54 3.73 3.44 4.84
C ASN A 54 2.93 4.44 4.00
N LEU A 55 1.70 4.69 4.41
CA LEU A 55 0.77 5.59 3.75
C LEU A 55 0.60 6.91 4.50
N GLN A 56 1.49 7.20 5.45
CA GLN A 56 1.35 8.39 6.30
C GLN A 56 1.30 9.70 5.52
N GLN A 57 1.93 9.75 4.34
CA GLN A 57 1.95 10.93 3.49
C GLN A 57 1.15 10.76 2.21
N LEU A 58 0.27 9.78 2.16
CA LEU A 58 -0.65 9.58 1.05
C LEU A 58 -1.87 10.48 1.27
N GLU A 59 -1.89 11.63 0.60
CA GLU A 59 -2.89 12.65 0.81
C GLU A 59 -4.21 12.35 0.12
N PHE A 60 -4.16 11.68 -1.03
CA PHE A 60 -5.34 11.35 -1.82
C PHE A 60 -5.19 10.01 -2.52
N LEU A 61 -6.27 9.24 -2.56
CA LEU A 61 -6.33 7.94 -3.21
C LEU A 61 -7.74 7.76 -3.78
N ASN A 62 -7.83 7.57 -5.11
CA ASN A 62 -9.12 7.37 -5.74
C ASN A 62 -9.58 5.91 -5.65
N SER A 63 -10.79 5.63 -6.14
CA SER A 63 -11.37 4.28 -6.08
C SER A 63 -10.51 3.24 -6.81
N SER A 64 -9.94 3.59 -7.95
CA SER A 64 -9.04 2.69 -8.67
C SER A 64 -7.79 2.37 -7.87
N GLY A 65 -7.25 3.35 -7.14
CA GLY A 65 -6.10 3.14 -6.25
C GLY A 65 -6.45 2.26 -5.06
N ILE A 66 -7.63 2.46 -4.47
CA ILE A 66 -8.11 1.60 -3.39
C ILE A 66 -8.24 0.16 -3.89
N ASN A 67 -8.79 -0.04 -5.09
CA ASN A 67 -8.90 -1.37 -5.68
C ASN A 67 -7.53 -2.01 -5.92
N MET A 68 -6.57 -1.24 -6.38
CA MET A 68 -5.21 -1.73 -6.62
C MET A 68 -4.56 -2.19 -5.32
N LEU A 69 -4.64 -1.39 -4.25
CA LEU A 69 -4.09 -1.76 -2.95
C LEU A 69 -4.84 -2.95 -2.34
N SER A 70 -6.16 -3.01 -2.51
CA SER A 70 -6.98 -4.13 -2.02
C SER A 70 -6.55 -5.45 -2.66
N LYS A 71 -6.31 -5.46 -3.97
CA LYS A 71 -5.83 -6.65 -4.68
C LYS A 71 -4.47 -7.08 -4.18
N PHE A 72 -3.58 -6.13 -3.90
CA PHE A 72 -2.27 -6.44 -3.34
C PHE A 72 -2.40 -7.08 -1.96
N ILE A 73 -3.23 -6.54 -1.09
CA ILE A 73 -3.45 -7.09 0.25
C ILE A 73 -4.00 -8.52 0.18
N ILE A 74 -4.95 -8.77 -0.72
CA ILE A 74 -5.49 -10.12 -0.94
C ILE A 74 -4.40 -11.07 -1.43
N GLN A 75 -3.52 -10.60 -2.32
CA GLN A 75 -2.39 -11.39 -2.81
C GLN A 75 -1.46 -11.79 -1.67
N VAL A 76 -1.10 -10.83 -0.80
CA VAL A 76 -0.24 -11.09 0.36
C VAL A 76 -0.90 -12.08 1.32
N ARG A 77 -2.21 -11.92 1.56
CA ARG A 77 -2.98 -12.83 2.41
C ARG A 77 -2.88 -14.29 1.95
N LYS A 78 -2.90 -14.52 0.64
CA LYS A 78 -2.81 -15.87 0.08
C LYS A 78 -1.47 -16.54 0.33
N THR A 79 -0.44 -15.76 0.59
CA THR A 79 0.90 -16.28 0.82
C THR A 79 1.10 -16.85 2.23
N ALA A 80 0.23 -16.63 3.15
CA ALA A 80 0.20 -17.14 4.54
C ALA A 80 1.48 -16.95 5.39
N ARG A 81 2.65 -16.82 4.77
CA ARG A 81 3.94 -16.66 5.46
C ARG A 81 4.33 -15.20 5.66
N VAL A 82 3.66 -14.30 4.96
CA VAL A 82 3.98 -12.88 4.98
C VAL A 82 2.96 -12.15 5.83
N GLN A 83 3.45 -11.45 6.84
CA GLN A 83 2.62 -10.56 7.63
C GLN A 83 2.57 -9.18 6.99
N MET A 84 1.58 -8.38 7.34
CA MET A 84 1.43 -7.06 6.77
C MET A 84 1.07 -6.02 7.82
N ALA A 85 1.68 -4.84 7.69
CA ALA A 85 1.35 -3.67 8.46
C ALA A 85 1.05 -2.51 7.52
N VAL A 86 0.08 -1.69 7.90
CA VAL A 86 -0.26 -0.44 7.20
C VAL A 86 -0.14 0.69 8.21
N GLN A 87 0.60 1.73 7.84
CA GLN A 87 0.75 2.93 8.65
C GLN A 87 0.00 4.06 8.00
N GLY A 88 -0.97 4.61 8.71
CA GLY A 88 -1.74 5.77 8.29
C GLY A 88 -1.41 7.00 9.13
N SER A 89 -2.06 8.12 8.82
CA SER A 89 -1.90 9.37 9.56
C SER A 89 -3.19 9.77 10.25
N GLN A 90 -3.08 10.19 11.50
CA GLN A 90 -4.22 10.79 12.22
C GLN A 90 -4.62 12.14 11.64
N SER A 91 -3.68 12.79 10.94
CA SER A 91 -3.91 14.12 10.36
C SER A 91 -4.66 14.11 9.04
N ILE A 92 -4.73 12.95 8.36
CA ILE A 92 -5.42 12.84 7.07
C ILE A 92 -6.80 12.24 7.30
N GLY A 93 -7.84 13.05 7.11
CA GLY A 93 -9.20 12.71 7.53
C GLY A 93 -9.77 11.42 6.97
N TRP A 94 -9.46 11.08 5.72
CA TRP A 94 -10.01 9.86 5.10
C TRP A 94 -9.30 8.57 5.53
N HIS A 95 -8.10 8.66 6.10
CA HIS A 95 -7.31 7.47 6.48
C HIS A 95 -8.06 6.57 7.47
N GLY A 96 -8.66 7.17 8.50
CA GLY A 96 -9.29 6.39 9.56
C GLY A 96 -10.33 5.40 9.05
N LYS A 97 -11.23 5.85 8.18
CA LYS A 97 -12.29 5.01 7.65
C LYS A 97 -11.80 4.07 6.55
N SER A 98 -11.06 4.61 5.59
CA SER A 98 -10.67 3.83 4.41
C SER A 98 -9.64 2.76 4.73
N LEU A 99 -8.64 3.07 5.57
CA LEU A 99 -7.60 2.10 5.87
C LEU A 99 -8.11 0.96 6.76
N ARG A 100 -9.12 1.19 7.59
CA ARG A 100 -9.73 0.11 8.37
C ARG A 100 -10.41 -0.94 7.50
N ASN A 101 -10.84 -0.58 6.31
CA ASN A 101 -11.42 -1.55 5.37
C ASN A 101 -10.39 -2.58 4.92
N PHE A 102 -9.10 -2.23 4.90
CA PHE A 102 -8.04 -3.18 4.57
C PHE A 102 -7.91 -4.29 5.60
N GLN A 103 -8.20 -4.03 6.87
CA GLN A 103 -8.18 -5.07 7.90
C GLN A 103 -9.23 -6.14 7.65
N ARG A 104 -10.33 -5.79 7.00
CA ARG A 104 -11.37 -6.76 6.65
C ARG A 104 -10.91 -7.74 5.58
N LEU A 105 -9.98 -7.31 4.72
CA LEU A 105 -9.42 -8.16 3.67
C LEU A 105 -8.37 -9.12 4.22
N MET A 106 -7.68 -8.72 5.29
CA MET A 106 -6.63 -9.52 5.91
C MET A 106 -6.73 -9.35 7.43
N PRO A 107 -7.40 -10.27 8.16
CA PRO A 107 -7.66 -10.11 9.60
C PRO A 107 -6.42 -9.95 10.47
N GLY A 108 -5.28 -10.48 10.04
CA GLY A 108 -4.02 -10.33 10.77
C GLY A 108 -3.24 -9.05 10.44
N LEU A 109 -3.77 -8.19 9.59
CA LEU A 109 -3.11 -6.95 9.21
C LEU A 109 -3.01 -6.00 10.39
N GLN A 110 -1.79 -5.53 10.65
CA GLN A 110 -1.54 -4.51 11.69
C GLN A 110 -1.82 -3.13 11.10
N LEU A 111 -2.63 -2.33 11.76
CA LEU A 111 -2.96 -0.99 11.29
C LEU A 111 -2.62 0.01 12.40
N ASP A 112 -1.72 0.93 12.09
CA ASP A 112 -1.28 1.98 13.03
C ASP A 112 -1.55 3.36 12.42
N PHE A 113 -2.11 4.26 13.22
CA PHE A 113 -2.29 5.67 12.87
C PHE A 113 -1.30 6.51 13.66
N ILE A 114 -0.42 7.17 12.95
CA ILE A 114 0.69 7.91 13.55
C ILE A 114 0.49 9.42 13.49
#